data_97b9ee772d87a2c734bfe2d0a5f4b5f6
#
_entry.id   97b9ee772d87a2c734bfe2d0a5f4b5f6
#
_cell.length_a   1.000
_cell.length_b   1.000
_cell.length_c   1.000
_cell.angle_alpha   90.00
_cell.angle_beta   90.00
_cell.angle_gamma   90.00
#
_symmetry.space_group_name_H-M   'P 1'
#
loop_
_entity.id
_entity.type
_entity.pdbx_description
1 polymer ?
#
loop_
_entity_poly.entity_id
_entity_poly.type
_entity_poly.pdbx_seq_one_letter_code
_entity_poly.pdbx_strand_id
1 'polypeptide(L)'
;KSIHDLTFSSKNKFIKLNIKNFRIINEELSLYLNDKNHDSLHINDLKNLEGGTIFIDQVCEGSLTEQYELLNFIENFNLIHNQYSQNPIKTRIIATSKKDLIKLVEKGEFREDLYYKLNVMPIYLPPLRKRLEDIPSLINYFINTFNVKNNSQLSIDELSLNFLKTYHWPGNIQELRNLIERLSLSISNNKITVSDVKENLKNSFEINENDENLTFENI
;
A
#
# COMPACT_ATOMS: atom_id res chain seq x y z
N LYS A 1 -7.95 -0.69 3.27
CA LYS A 1 -8.84 -0.89 4.43
C LYS A 1 -10.10 -0.05 4.29
N SER A 2 -10.01 1.26 4.03
CA SER A 2 -11.20 2.14 3.89
C SER A 2 -12.22 1.66 2.84
N ILE A 3 -11.77 1.12 1.69
CA ILE A 3 -12.66 0.54 0.67
C ILE A 3 -13.40 -0.69 1.23
N HIS A 4 -12.71 -1.51 2.02
CA HIS A 4 -13.31 -2.66 2.69
C HIS A 4 -14.35 -2.21 3.73
N ASP A 5 -13.99 -1.25 4.58
CA ASP A 5 -14.85 -0.74 5.65
C ASP A 5 -16.13 -0.08 5.12
N LEU A 6 -16.08 0.52 3.92
CA LEU A 6 -17.25 1.14 3.26
C LEU A 6 -18.21 0.14 2.59
N THR A 7 -17.73 -1.05 2.24
CA THR A 7 -18.52 -2.00 1.42
C THR A 7 -19.00 -3.22 2.18
N PHE A 8 -18.34 -3.57 3.28
CA PHE A 8 -18.68 -4.74 4.08
C PHE A 8 -18.92 -4.34 5.53
N SER A 9 -19.82 -5.04 6.20
CA SER A 9 -19.97 -4.86 7.64
C SER A 9 -18.63 -5.18 8.33
N SER A 10 -18.36 -4.53 9.44
CA SER A 10 -17.12 -4.70 10.25
C SER A 10 -16.82 -6.15 10.70
N LYS A 11 -17.73 -7.09 10.41
CA LYS A 11 -17.58 -8.53 10.68
C LYS A 11 -16.76 -9.27 9.64
N ASN A 12 -16.59 -8.72 8.42
CA ASN A 12 -15.91 -9.43 7.34
C ASN A 12 -14.39 -9.22 7.44
N LYS A 13 -13.62 -10.29 7.23
CA LYS A 13 -12.16 -10.23 7.38
C LYS A 13 -11.48 -9.47 6.24
N PHE A 14 -10.46 -8.70 6.61
CA PHE A 14 -9.50 -8.10 5.70
C PHE A 14 -8.15 -8.76 5.91
N ILE A 15 -7.66 -9.47 4.90
CA ILE A 15 -6.36 -10.16 4.94
C ILE A 15 -5.39 -9.47 3.99
N LYS A 16 -4.21 -9.12 4.49
CA LYS A 16 -3.08 -8.65 3.67
C LYS A 16 -2.13 -9.81 3.43
N LEU A 17 -1.93 -10.16 2.15
CA LEU A 17 -0.99 -11.18 1.72
C LEU A 17 0.17 -10.56 0.95
N ASN A 18 1.36 -11.18 1.08
CA ASN A 18 2.52 -10.87 0.27
C ASN A 18 2.56 -11.84 -0.91
N ILE A 19 2.97 -11.37 -2.10
CA ILE A 19 3.07 -12.22 -3.29
C ILE A 19 3.97 -13.45 -3.06
N LYS A 20 4.95 -13.36 -2.19
CA LYS A 20 5.87 -14.46 -1.83
C LYS A 20 5.22 -15.62 -1.06
N ASN A 21 4.06 -15.40 -0.48
CA ASN A 21 3.41 -16.40 0.38
C ASN A 21 2.52 -17.37 -0.42
N PHE A 22 2.21 -17.08 -1.69
CA PHE A 22 1.23 -17.87 -2.45
C PHE A 22 1.68 -19.31 -2.72
N ARG A 23 2.98 -19.58 -2.81
CA ARG A 23 3.49 -20.96 -2.93
C ARG A 23 3.07 -21.80 -1.72
N ILE A 24 3.31 -21.31 -0.51
CA ILE A 24 2.96 -22.01 0.73
C ILE A 24 1.44 -22.16 0.83
N ILE A 25 0.70 -21.10 0.51
CA ILE A 25 -0.77 -21.11 0.52
C ILE A 25 -1.31 -22.16 -0.46
N ASN A 26 -0.75 -22.29 -1.66
CA ASN A 26 -1.17 -23.28 -2.64
C ASN A 26 -0.85 -24.72 -2.19
N GLU A 27 0.31 -24.95 -1.58
CA GLU A 27 0.69 -26.23 -0.98
C GLU A 27 -0.32 -26.63 0.12
N GLU A 28 -0.64 -25.72 1.03
CA GLU A 28 -1.64 -25.94 2.08
C GLU A 28 -3.06 -26.16 1.52
N LEU A 29 -3.46 -25.40 0.48
CA LEU A 29 -4.74 -25.58 -0.21
C LEU A 29 -4.83 -26.97 -0.85
N SER A 30 -3.77 -27.43 -1.51
CA SER A 30 -3.69 -28.74 -2.11
C SER A 30 -3.83 -29.88 -1.08
N LEU A 31 -3.16 -29.73 0.07
CA LEU A 31 -3.28 -30.68 1.18
C LEU A 31 -4.70 -30.70 1.75
N TYR A 32 -5.31 -29.54 1.94
CA TYR A 32 -6.68 -29.41 2.43
C TYR A 32 -7.71 -30.03 1.47
N LEU A 33 -7.52 -29.89 0.15
CA LEU A 33 -8.40 -30.51 -0.84
C LEU A 33 -8.34 -32.04 -0.83
N ASN A 34 -7.15 -32.59 -0.49
CA ASN A 34 -6.95 -34.04 -0.39
C ASN A 34 -7.34 -34.62 0.99
N ASP A 35 -7.15 -33.86 2.06
CA ASP A 35 -7.54 -34.22 3.44
C ASP A 35 -8.23 -33.05 4.13
N LYS A 36 -9.55 -33.14 4.32
CA LYS A 36 -10.39 -32.12 4.93
C LYS A 36 -10.06 -31.81 6.40
N ASN A 37 -9.31 -32.69 7.05
CA ASN A 37 -8.85 -32.49 8.45
C ASN A 37 -7.52 -31.76 8.55
N HIS A 38 -6.92 -31.40 7.40
CA HIS A 38 -5.67 -30.63 7.40
C HIS A 38 -5.92 -29.19 7.79
N ASP A 39 -5.57 -28.83 9.02
CA ASP A 39 -5.70 -27.48 9.56
C ASP A 39 -4.36 -26.75 9.50
N SER A 40 -4.29 -25.70 8.69
CA SER A 40 -3.17 -24.76 8.68
C SER A 40 -3.65 -23.34 8.97
N LEU A 41 -2.73 -22.49 9.38
CA LEU A 41 -3.06 -21.11 9.79
C LEU A 41 -3.65 -20.30 8.63
N HIS A 42 -3.09 -20.43 7.43
CA HIS A 42 -3.57 -19.72 6.22
C HIS A 42 -4.92 -20.24 5.74
N ILE A 43 -5.13 -21.55 5.78
CA ILE A 43 -6.42 -22.16 5.39
C ILE A 43 -7.55 -21.72 6.32
N ASN A 44 -7.31 -21.69 7.63
CA ASN A 44 -8.33 -21.25 8.59
C ASN A 44 -8.68 -19.77 8.40
N ASP A 45 -7.70 -18.93 8.08
CA ASP A 45 -7.95 -17.55 7.74
C ASP A 45 -8.75 -17.40 6.45
N LEU A 46 -8.45 -18.21 5.43
CA LEU A 46 -9.17 -18.21 4.14
C LEU A 46 -10.59 -18.77 4.25
N LYS A 47 -10.82 -19.84 5.03
CA LYS A 47 -12.17 -20.39 5.32
C LYS A 47 -13.09 -19.33 5.93
N ASN A 48 -12.55 -18.50 6.82
CA ASN A 48 -13.29 -17.45 7.51
C ASN A 48 -13.41 -16.14 6.72
N LEU A 49 -13.04 -16.15 5.43
CA LEU A 49 -13.01 -14.96 4.57
C LEU A 49 -14.31 -14.72 3.82
N GLU A 50 -15.40 -15.36 4.22
CA GLU A 50 -16.70 -15.23 3.58
C GLU A 50 -17.12 -13.76 3.44
N GLY A 51 -17.21 -13.26 2.20
CA GLY A 51 -17.50 -11.85 1.90
C GLY A 51 -16.39 -10.88 2.27
N GLY A 52 -15.16 -11.35 2.59
CA GLY A 52 -14.02 -10.51 2.97
C GLY A 52 -13.23 -9.93 1.81
N THR A 53 -12.06 -9.38 2.12
CA THR A 53 -11.12 -8.80 1.15
C THR A 53 -9.72 -9.35 1.33
N ILE A 54 -9.14 -9.85 0.24
CA ILE A 54 -7.71 -10.18 0.12
C ILE A 54 -7.01 -8.98 -0.51
N PHE A 55 -6.05 -8.41 0.19
CA PHE A 55 -5.23 -7.32 -0.30
C PHE A 55 -3.81 -7.82 -0.60
N ILE A 56 -3.38 -7.66 -1.85
CA ILE A 56 -2.06 -8.07 -2.32
C ILE A 56 -1.26 -6.82 -2.66
N ASP A 57 -0.24 -6.55 -1.85
CA ASP A 57 0.56 -5.34 -1.99
C ASP A 57 1.73 -5.56 -2.94
N GLN A 58 1.93 -4.63 -3.88
CA GLN A 58 3.06 -4.58 -4.80
C GLN A 58 3.25 -5.87 -5.62
N VAL A 59 2.22 -6.30 -6.35
CA VAL A 59 2.30 -7.52 -7.20
C VAL A 59 3.41 -7.49 -8.24
N CYS A 60 3.88 -6.30 -8.63
CA CYS A 60 4.99 -6.11 -9.55
C CYS A 60 6.38 -6.46 -8.98
N GLU A 61 6.50 -6.74 -7.69
CA GLU A 61 7.77 -7.10 -7.04
C GLU A 61 8.00 -8.61 -7.02
N GLY A 62 6.99 -9.41 -7.38
CA GLY A 62 7.09 -10.86 -7.44
C GLY A 62 7.85 -11.34 -8.67
N SER A 63 8.65 -12.40 -8.50
CA SER A 63 9.23 -13.18 -9.59
C SER A 63 8.15 -13.83 -10.46
N LEU A 64 8.51 -14.26 -11.69
CA LEU A 64 7.57 -14.95 -12.57
C LEU A 64 6.98 -16.23 -11.95
N THR A 65 7.75 -16.91 -11.11
CA THR A 65 7.28 -18.08 -10.33
C THR A 65 6.25 -17.67 -9.29
N GLU A 66 6.50 -16.62 -8.50
CA GLU A 66 5.56 -16.12 -7.50
C GLU A 66 4.28 -15.55 -8.14
N GLN A 67 4.39 -14.95 -9.33
CA GLN A 67 3.25 -14.51 -10.12
C GLN A 67 2.41 -15.70 -10.61
N TYR A 68 3.05 -16.81 -11.00
CA TYR A 68 2.36 -18.04 -11.36
C TYR A 68 1.61 -18.65 -10.17
N GLU A 69 2.23 -18.67 -8.99
CA GLU A 69 1.58 -19.15 -7.77
C GLU A 69 0.37 -18.29 -7.37
N LEU A 70 0.47 -16.96 -7.56
CA LEU A 70 -0.68 -16.07 -7.36
C LEU A 70 -1.81 -16.36 -8.36
N LEU A 71 -1.48 -16.59 -9.62
CA LEU A 71 -2.47 -16.95 -10.64
C LEU A 71 -3.20 -18.25 -10.26
N ASN A 72 -2.47 -19.30 -9.91
CA ASN A 72 -3.00 -20.56 -9.47
C ASN A 72 -3.93 -20.38 -8.24
N PHE A 73 -3.51 -19.57 -7.28
CA PHE A 73 -4.35 -19.25 -6.13
C PHE A 73 -5.68 -18.61 -6.56
N ILE A 74 -5.66 -17.59 -7.41
CA ILE A 74 -6.86 -16.88 -7.86
C ILE A 74 -7.81 -17.84 -8.60
N GLU A 75 -7.29 -18.77 -9.38
CA GLU A 75 -8.08 -19.72 -10.15
C GLU A 75 -8.70 -20.80 -9.24
N ASN A 76 -7.91 -21.36 -8.35
CA ASN A 76 -8.34 -22.44 -7.47
C ASN A 76 -9.22 -21.92 -6.31
N PHE A 77 -9.02 -20.70 -5.86
CA PHE A 77 -9.76 -20.11 -4.75
C PHE A 77 -11.28 -20.11 -5.01
N ASN A 78 -11.69 -19.78 -6.22
CA ASN A 78 -13.10 -19.81 -6.63
C ASN A 78 -13.66 -21.25 -6.68
N LEU A 79 -12.84 -22.22 -7.04
CA LEU A 79 -13.26 -23.65 -7.08
C LEU A 79 -13.50 -24.19 -5.68
N ILE A 80 -12.65 -23.84 -4.73
CA ILE A 80 -12.76 -24.29 -3.34
C ILE A 80 -14.05 -23.75 -2.72
N HIS A 81 -14.33 -22.48 -2.90
CA HIS A 81 -15.54 -21.89 -2.35
C HIS A 81 -16.82 -22.42 -2.97
N ASN A 82 -16.85 -22.69 -4.27
CA ASN A 82 -18.03 -23.24 -4.95
C ASN A 82 -18.36 -24.68 -4.53
N GLN A 83 -17.37 -25.45 -4.05
CA GLN A 83 -17.59 -26.83 -3.59
C GLN A 83 -18.16 -26.90 -2.16
N TYR A 84 -17.94 -25.88 -1.32
CA TYR A 84 -18.26 -25.93 0.11
C TYR A 84 -19.35 -24.96 0.56
N SER A 85 -19.78 -24.06 -0.30
CA SER A 85 -20.82 -23.07 0.02
C SER A 85 -21.99 -23.17 -0.95
N GLN A 86 -23.22 -23.26 -0.42
CA GLN A 86 -24.44 -23.14 -1.21
C GLN A 86 -24.64 -21.74 -1.80
N ASN A 87 -23.89 -20.75 -1.32
CA ASN A 87 -23.87 -19.38 -1.82
C ASN A 87 -22.49 -19.03 -2.37
N PRO A 88 -22.40 -18.44 -3.58
CA PRO A 88 -21.13 -17.98 -4.13
C PRO A 88 -20.53 -16.92 -3.21
N ILE A 89 -19.42 -17.23 -2.57
CA ILE A 89 -18.74 -16.30 -1.68
C ILE A 89 -18.14 -15.17 -2.50
N LYS A 90 -18.55 -13.95 -2.21
CA LYS A 90 -18.07 -12.73 -2.86
C LYS A 90 -16.82 -12.20 -2.15
N THR A 91 -15.74 -12.98 -2.15
CA THR A 91 -14.45 -12.47 -1.69
C THR A 91 -13.87 -11.53 -2.74
N ARG A 92 -13.45 -10.34 -2.29
CA ARG A 92 -12.82 -9.34 -3.15
C ARG A 92 -11.30 -9.48 -3.12
N ILE A 93 -10.68 -9.43 -4.28
CA ILE A 93 -9.22 -9.32 -4.42
C ILE A 93 -8.88 -7.89 -4.82
N ILE A 94 -7.96 -7.25 -4.10
CA ILE A 94 -7.41 -5.93 -4.40
C ILE A 94 -5.90 -6.08 -4.53
N ALA A 95 -5.35 -5.80 -5.69
CA ALA A 95 -3.91 -5.82 -5.95
C ALA A 95 -3.39 -4.40 -6.18
N THR A 96 -2.17 -4.12 -5.72
CA THR A 96 -1.50 -2.84 -5.97
C THR A 96 -0.19 -3.02 -6.72
N SER A 97 0.17 -2.01 -7.50
CA SER A 97 1.46 -1.92 -8.17
C SER A 97 1.96 -0.48 -8.20
N LYS A 98 3.24 -0.26 -7.95
CA LYS A 98 3.92 1.03 -8.16
C LYS A 98 4.36 1.21 -9.61
N LYS A 99 4.56 0.09 -10.32
CA LYS A 99 5.01 0.07 -11.70
C LYS A 99 3.81 -0.13 -12.63
N ASP A 100 3.93 0.36 -13.85
CA ASP A 100 2.98 0.08 -14.92
C ASP A 100 3.09 -1.38 -15.34
N LEU A 101 2.05 -2.16 -15.05
CA LEU A 101 2.05 -3.61 -15.33
C LEU A 101 2.10 -3.92 -16.82
N ILE A 102 1.51 -3.09 -17.69
CA ILE A 102 1.57 -3.29 -19.14
C ILE A 102 3.03 -3.23 -19.60
N LYS A 103 3.78 -2.23 -19.15
CA LYS A 103 5.21 -2.12 -19.50
C LYS A 103 6.05 -3.28 -18.97
N LEU A 104 5.66 -3.87 -17.86
CA LEU A 104 6.35 -5.07 -17.34
C LEU A 104 5.99 -6.31 -18.15
N VAL A 105 4.75 -6.43 -18.65
CA VAL A 105 4.35 -7.51 -19.57
C VAL A 105 5.15 -7.41 -20.88
N GLU A 106 5.24 -6.22 -21.48
CA GLU A 106 6.02 -5.97 -22.70
C GLU A 106 7.51 -6.37 -22.55
N LYS A 107 8.07 -6.22 -21.33
CA LYS A 107 9.45 -6.61 -21.02
C LYS A 107 9.61 -8.08 -20.61
N GLY A 108 8.52 -8.83 -20.49
CA GLY A 108 8.54 -10.20 -19.98
C GLY A 108 8.82 -10.31 -18.47
N GLU A 109 8.73 -9.19 -17.74
CA GLU A 109 8.92 -9.13 -16.27
C GLU A 109 7.62 -9.39 -15.49
N PHE A 110 6.46 -9.36 -16.17
CA PHE A 110 5.16 -9.67 -15.61
C PHE A 110 4.38 -10.58 -16.55
N ARG A 111 3.67 -11.57 -15.99
CA ARG A 111 2.91 -12.54 -16.77
C ARG A 111 1.65 -11.88 -17.34
N GLU A 112 1.42 -12.09 -18.62
CA GLU A 112 0.27 -11.54 -19.35
C GLU A 112 -1.06 -12.12 -18.83
N ASP A 113 -1.10 -13.42 -18.53
CA ASP A 113 -2.29 -14.09 -18.01
C ASP A 113 -2.72 -13.53 -16.64
N LEU A 114 -1.77 -13.32 -15.74
CA LEU A 114 -2.02 -12.69 -14.44
C LEU A 114 -2.47 -11.23 -14.60
N TYR A 115 -1.85 -10.48 -15.53
CA TYR A 115 -2.27 -9.11 -15.81
C TYR A 115 -3.74 -9.02 -16.17
N TYR A 116 -4.22 -9.81 -17.14
CA TYR A 116 -5.63 -9.81 -17.52
C TYR A 116 -6.55 -10.26 -16.40
N LYS A 117 -6.10 -11.17 -15.53
CA LYS A 117 -6.88 -11.63 -14.38
C LYS A 117 -7.06 -10.56 -13.32
N LEU A 118 -6.05 -9.72 -13.10
CA LEU A 118 -6.07 -8.62 -12.12
C LEU A 118 -6.69 -7.34 -12.68
N ASN A 119 -6.55 -7.06 -13.96
CA ASN A 119 -6.93 -5.80 -14.59
C ASN A 119 -8.42 -5.72 -14.97
N VAL A 120 -9.31 -6.23 -14.12
CA VAL A 120 -10.76 -6.20 -14.35
C VAL A 120 -11.33 -4.80 -14.06
N MET A 121 -10.88 -4.14 -13.01
CA MET A 121 -11.30 -2.79 -12.64
C MET A 121 -10.08 -1.97 -12.17
N PRO A 122 -9.30 -1.43 -13.10
CA PRO A 122 -8.12 -0.66 -12.76
C PRO A 122 -8.48 0.70 -12.14
N ILE A 123 -7.78 1.05 -11.05
CA ILE A 123 -7.89 2.36 -10.40
C ILE A 123 -6.51 3.00 -10.43
N TYR A 124 -6.39 4.10 -11.17
CA TYR A 124 -5.17 4.88 -11.22
C TYR A 124 -5.15 5.95 -10.12
N LEU A 125 -4.15 5.89 -9.25
CA LEU A 125 -3.92 6.89 -8.21
C LEU A 125 -2.87 7.91 -8.71
N PRO A 126 -3.26 9.15 -9.02
CA PRO A 126 -2.31 10.15 -9.48
C PRO A 126 -1.32 10.51 -8.36
N PRO A 127 -0.06 10.82 -8.69
CA PRO A 127 0.91 11.30 -7.71
C PRO A 127 0.47 12.66 -7.14
N LEU A 128 1.00 13.01 -5.94
CA LEU A 128 0.58 14.20 -5.18
C LEU A 128 0.73 15.50 -5.99
N ARG A 129 1.78 15.62 -6.84
CA ARG A 129 2.00 16.75 -7.75
C ARG A 129 0.89 16.96 -8.80
N LYS A 130 0.01 15.98 -9.02
CA LYS A 130 -1.15 16.07 -9.91
C LYS A 130 -2.47 16.33 -9.16
N ARG A 131 -2.43 16.46 -7.84
CA ARG A 131 -3.58 16.74 -6.96
C ARG A 131 -3.21 17.72 -5.86
N LEU A 132 -2.73 18.90 -6.28
CA LEU A 132 -2.22 19.94 -5.40
C LEU A 132 -3.27 20.44 -4.39
N GLU A 133 -4.54 20.35 -4.77
CA GLU A 133 -5.67 20.76 -3.91
C GLU A 133 -5.84 19.87 -2.67
N ASP A 134 -5.31 18.65 -2.69
CA ASP A 134 -5.34 17.75 -1.53
C ASP A 134 -4.29 18.11 -0.48
N ILE A 135 -3.23 18.84 -0.85
CA ILE A 135 -2.08 19.14 0.02
C ILE A 135 -2.50 19.84 1.32
N PRO A 136 -3.31 20.92 1.31
CA PRO A 136 -3.73 21.57 2.56
C PRO A 136 -4.51 20.65 3.49
N SER A 137 -5.41 19.86 2.93
CA SER A 137 -6.23 18.91 3.69
C SER A 137 -5.37 17.81 4.34
N LEU A 138 -4.37 17.29 3.61
CA LEU A 138 -3.42 16.31 4.12
C LEU A 138 -2.54 16.89 5.23
N ILE A 139 -2.02 18.11 5.05
CA ILE A 139 -1.21 18.79 6.06
C ILE A 139 -2.01 19.00 7.35
N ASN A 140 -3.23 19.54 7.23
CA ASN A 140 -4.12 19.74 8.37
C ASN A 140 -4.42 18.42 9.09
N TYR A 141 -4.65 17.35 8.34
CA TYR A 141 -4.85 16.02 8.91
C TYR A 141 -3.62 15.54 9.71
N PHE A 142 -2.40 15.70 9.18
CA PHE A 142 -1.18 15.28 9.87
C PHE A 142 -0.90 16.13 11.11
N ILE A 143 -1.06 17.45 11.01
CA ILE A 143 -0.89 18.39 12.15
C ILE A 143 -1.92 18.05 13.24
N ASN A 144 -3.19 17.86 12.90
CA ASN A 144 -4.22 17.50 13.87
C ASN A 144 -3.93 16.14 14.55
N THR A 145 -3.46 15.17 13.77
CA THR A 145 -3.06 13.85 14.32
C THR A 145 -1.91 14.00 15.32
N PHE A 146 -0.92 14.85 15.00
CA PHE A 146 0.20 15.14 15.89
C PHE A 146 -0.29 15.87 17.16
N ASN A 147 -1.12 16.89 17.00
CA ASN A 147 -1.65 17.70 18.11
C ASN A 147 -2.43 16.84 19.12
N VAL A 148 -3.31 15.96 18.63
CA VAL A 148 -4.06 15.04 19.47
C VAL A 148 -3.14 14.07 20.22
N LYS A 149 -2.13 13.52 19.54
CA LYS A 149 -1.20 12.55 20.13
C LYS A 149 -0.29 13.17 21.21
N ASN A 150 0.13 14.43 21.02
CA ASN A 150 1.13 15.08 21.87
C ASN A 150 0.56 16.20 22.74
N ASN A 151 -0.76 16.39 22.76
CA ASN A 151 -1.46 17.47 23.46
C ASN A 151 -0.85 18.86 23.15
N SER A 152 -0.60 19.10 21.84
CA SER A 152 0.01 20.33 21.32
C SER A 152 -0.98 21.15 20.50
N GLN A 153 -0.59 22.38 20.12
CA GLN A 153 -1.41 23.30 19.31
C GLN A 153 -0.62 23.82 18.10
N LEU A 154 0.09 22.91 17.42
CA LEU A 154 0.83 23.25 16.23
C LEU A 154 -0.12 23.71 15.11
N SER A 155 0.28 24.77 14.40
CA SER A 155 -0.43 25.32 13.26
C SER A 155 0.55 25.61 12.12
N ILE A 156 0.04 25.86 10.93
CA ILE A 156 0.84 26.24 9.76
C ILE A 156 0.31 27.54 9.17
N ASP A 157 1.17 28.44 8.72
CA ASP A 157 0.73 29.66 8.06
C ASP A 157 0.36 29.44 6.58
N GLU A 158 -0.41 30.37 6.03
CA GLU A 158 -0.91 30.30 4.66
C GLU A 158 0.22 30.38 3.62
N LEU A 159 1.27 31.13 3.90
CA LEU A 159 2.43 31.27 3.03
C LEU A 159 3.17 29.92 2.91
N SER A 160 3.32 29.21 4.02
CA SER A 160 3.90 27.86 4.06
C SER A 160 3.04 26.84 3.29
N LEU A 161 1.72 26.90 3.43
CA LEU A 161 0.79 26.05 2.65
C LEU A 161 0.95 26.30 1.15
N ASN A 162 1.01 27.58 0.73
CA ASN A 162 1.17 27.93 -0.67
C ASN A 162 2.55 27.50 -1.20
N PHE A 163 3.61 27.65 -0.41
CA PHE A 163 4.93 27.16 -0.78
C PHE A 163 4.96 25.64 -0.96
N LEU A 164 4.34 24.87 -0.05
CA LEU A 164 4.27 23.40 -0.13
C LEU A 164 3.49 22.90 -1.35
N LYS A 165 2.53 23.68 -1.88
CA LYS A 165 1.86 23.38 -3.15
C LYS A 165 2.78 23.48 -4.36
N THR A 166 3.84 24.25 -4.32
CA THR A 166 4.79 24.40 -5.44
C THR A 166 5.85 23.31 -5.50
N TYR A 167 5.99 22.51 -4.45
CA TYR A 167 6.99 21.46 -4.38
C TYR A 167 6.55 20.18 -5.13
N HIS A 168 7.51 19.44 -5.70
CA HIS A 168 7.24 18.33 -6.63
C HIS A 168 6.80 17.03 -5.96
N TRP A 169 7.09 16.85 -4.68
CA TRP A 169 6.70 15.68 -3.88
C TRP A 169 7.11 14.34 -4.52
N PRO A 170 8.41 14.07 -4.79
CA PRO A 170 8.84 12.80 -5.35
C PRO A 170 8.43 11.59 -4.51
N GLY A 171 8.50 11.70 -3.17
CA GLY A 171 8.05 10.70 -2.21
C GLY A 171 6.53 10.75 -1.90
N ASN A 172 5.78 11.58 -2.64
CA ASN A 172 4.32 11.70 -2.52
C ASN A 172 3.85 11.99 -1.08
N ILE A 173 2.74 11.36 -0.66
CA ILE A 173 2.13 11.57 0.66
C ILE A 173 3.08 11.17 1.80
N GLN A 174 3.93 10.15 1.57
CA GLN A 174 4.86 9.71 2.62
C GLN A 174 5.93 10.76 2.91
N GLU A 175 6.46 11.42 1.88
CA GLU A 175 7.40 12.52 2.03
C GLU A 175 6.75 13.72 2.74
N LEU A 176 5.52 14.09 2.32
CA LEU A 176 4.76 15.14 2.97
C LEU A 176 4.53 14.83 4.46
N ARG A 177 4.14 13.62 4.79
CA ARG A 177 3.94 13.16 6.16
C ARG A 177 5.24 13.28 6.97
N ASN A 178 6.35 12.75 6.43
CA ASN A 178 7.64 12.79 7.09
C ASN A 178 8.13 14.23 7.34
N LEU A 179 7.90 15.14 6.37
CA LEU A 179 8.21 16.55 6.53
C LEU A 179 7.41 17.17 7.70
N ILE A 180 6.09 16.99 7.72
CA ILE A 180 5.23 17.52 8.79
C ILE A 180 5.63 16.93 10.14
N GLU A 181 5.96 15.65 10.22
CA GLU A 181 6.41 15.00 11.44
C GLU A 181 7.74 15.60 11.95
N ARG A 182 8.74 15.82 11.07
CA ARG A 182 10.00 16.51 11.43
C ARG A 182 9.75 17.93 11.91
N LEU A 183 8.98 18.73 11.16
CA LEU A 183 8.61 20.09 11.53
C LEU A 183 7.92 20.14 12.90
N SER A 184 7.03 19.18 13.15
CA SER A 184 6.29 19.10 14.42
C SER A 184 7.20 18.82 15.64
N LEU A 185 8.35 18.17 15.42
CA LEU A 185 9.32 17.88 16.48
C LEU A 185 10.36 18.98 16.68
N SER A 186 10.66 19.76 15.63
CA SER A 186 11.73 20.78 15.65
C SER A 186 11.25 22.17 16.05
N ILE A 187 9.95 22.47 15.96
CA ILE A 187 9.42 23.82 16.17
C ILE A 187 8.97 24.04 17.61
N SER A 188 9.53 25.06 18.26
CA SER A 188 9.19 25.46 19.64
C SER A 188 7.98 26.41 19.72
N ASN A 189 7.69 27.16 18.63
CA ASN A 189 6.73 28.26 18.64
C ASN A 189 5.30 27.90 18.24
N ASN A 190 4.97 26.62 18.17
CA ASN A 190 3.65 26.11 17.76
C ASN A 190 3.13 26.63 16.39
N LYS A 191 4.01 27.23 15.56
CA LYS A 191 3.63 27.74 14.23
C LYS A 191 4.71 27.44 13.20
N ILE A 192 4.34 26.69 12.17
CA ILE A 192 5.20 26.36 11.02
C ILE A 192 5.25 27.55 10.08
N THR A 193 6.47 28.05 9.76
CA THR A 193 6.72 29.13 8.83
C THR A 193 7.42 28.65 7.56
N VAL A 194 7.43 29.49 6.50
CA VAL A 194 8.12 29.19 5.23
C VAL A 194 9.61 28.92 5.43
N SER A 195 10.27 29.63 6.38
CA SER A 195 11.68 29.40 6.69
C SER A 195 11.93 27.99 7.24
N ASP A 196 11.08 27.54 8.17
CA ASP A 196 11.16 26.19 8.75
C ASP A 196 11.00 25.12 7.68
N VAL A 197 10.03 25.31 6.77
CA VAL A 197 9.79 24.39 5.66
C VAL A 197 10.99 24.32 4.71
N LYS A 198 11.56 25.47 4.32
CA LYS A 198 12.71 25.53 3.41
C LYS A 198 13.95 24.87 3.99
N GLU A 199 14.24 25.10 5.27
CA GLU A 199 15.37 24.49 5.97
C GLU A 199 15.22 22.97 6.03
N ASN A 200 14.06 22.48 6.42
CA ASN A 200 13.80 21.04 6.52
C ASN A 200 13.76 20.31 5.15
N LEU A 201 13.40 21.00 4.07
CA LEU A 201 13.48 20.44 2.71
C LEU A 201 14.93 20.37 2.22
N LYS A 202 15.80 21.39 2.47
CA LYS A 202 17.21 21.36 2.11
C LYS A 202 17.95 20.22 2.80
N ASN A 203 17.77 20.07 4.09
CA ASN A 203 18.41 19.00 4.87
C ASN A 203 18.03 17.59 4.38
N SER A 204 16.86 17.41 3.77
CA SER A 204 16.47 16.12 3.20
C SER A 204 17.19 15.78 1.89
N PHE A 205 17.70 16.76 1.15
CA PHE A 205 18.52 16.52 -0.06
C PHE A 205 19.97 16.21 0.29
N GLU A 206 20.55 16.92 1.26
CA GLU A 206 21.94 16.70 1.69
C GLU A 206 22.16 15.31 2.32
N ILE A 207 21.16 14.77 3.03
CA ILE A 207 21.21 13.41 3.58
C ILE A 207 21.18 12.36 2.45
N ASN A 208 20.40 12.55 1.40
CA ASN A 208 20.32 11.60 0.28
C ASN A 208 21.60 11.60 -0.58
N GLU A 209 22.26 12.75 -0.77
CA GLU A 209 23.54 12.81 -1.50
C GLU A 209 24.70 12.17 -0.73
N ASN A 210 24.67 12.20 0.59
CA ASN A 210 25.68 11.55 1.44
C ASN A 210 25.49 10.03 1.54
N ASP A 211 24.26 9.52 1.48
CA ASP A 211 23.97 8.08 1.48
C ASP A 211 24.34 7.40 0.15
N GLU A 212 24.26 8.08 -0.99
CA GLU A 212 24.70 7.54 -2.29
C GLU A 212 26.23 7.43 -2.38
N ASN A 213 26.98 8.24 -1.62
CA ASN A 213 28.45 8.16 -1.57
C ASN A 213 29.01 7.17 -0.54
N LEU A 214 28.18 6.55 0.29
CA LEU A 214 28.60 5.56 1.29
C LEU A 214 28.52 4.08 0.83
N THR A 215 28.13 3.81 -0.42
CA THR A 215 27.84 2.44 -0.83
C THR A 215 28.88 1.79 -1.77
N PHE A 216 30.06 2.34 -2.02
CA PHE A 216 31.03 1.68 -2.93
C PHE A 216 32.52 1.77 -2.56
N GLU A 217 32.91 1.93 -1.29
CA GLU A 217 34.28 1.63 -0.88
C GLU A 217 34.30 0.99 0.51
N ASN A 218 34.40 -0.30 0.54
CA ASN A 218 34.85 -1.22 1.61
C ASN A 218 33.96 -2.44 1.77
N ILE A 219 34.13 -3.41 0.88
CA ILE A 219 34.26 -4.85 1.22
C ILE A 219 35.17 -5.47 0.16
#